data_f3306f08141a9397f8e671aa01bab9ee
#
_entry.id   f3306f08141a9397f8e671aa01bab9ee
#
_cell.length_a   1.000
_cell.length_b   1.000
_cell.length_c   1.000
_cell.angle_alpha   90.00
_cell.angle_beta   90.00
_cell.angle_gamma   90.00
#
_symmetry.space_group_name_H-M   'P 1'
#
loop_
_entity.id
_entity.type
_entity.pdbx_description
1 polymer ?
#
loop_
_entity_poly.entity_id
_entity_poly.type
_entity_poly.pdbx_seq_one_letter_code
_entity_poly.pdbx_strand_id
1 'polypeptide(L)'
;MSGAEDVQWALDRGFQAVATFSDIAPSELPFPVVLQLDEQFRHLGNGDLIGLDVASRRFRAVYRQSSRHNSLLVTERCNHYCLMCSQPPKDIDDRWLLEEIAAAIPLIDPLTPSLGFTGGEPLTDWRRFVEVLALARDTLPDTALHVLTNGRAFANKEIAAAWSHLMHPNLMAGIPIYAAVDHVHDHVVQARGAFDETVLGVLRMKDHGQRVEIRVVLHALTAPRIVETCQWLARNLPFVNHVALMGLENTGFAIANDGQLWIDPLDYQADLARGAQALMAAGVPVSIYNLPLCLVEESVRPIAVQSISDWKNGYVAECDSCAARPNCAGFFSSGRPKFSRGIKAIGLSQPVKNDDAA
;
A
#
# COMPACT_ATOMS: atom_id res chain seq x y z
N MET A 1 8.66 -28.91 -6.00
CA MET A 1 8.96 -30.36 -5.78
C MET A 1 10.17 -30.69 -6.62
N SER A 2 11.14 -31.39 -6.08
CA SER A 2 12.42 -31.66 -6.74
C SER A 2 12.77 -33.16 -6.80
N GLY A 3 11.96 -34.06 -6.27
CA GLY A 3 12.25 -35.49 -6.27
C GLY A 3 11.05 -36.41 -6.06
N ALA A 4 11.25 -37.71 -6.20
CA ALA A 4 10.21 -38.72 -6.04
C ALA A 4 9.60 -38.77 -4.61
N GLU A 5 10.40 -38.46 -3.60
CA GLU A 5 9.94 -38.40 -2.20
C GLU A 5 8.92 -37.29 -2.00
N ASP A 6 9.13 -36.11 -2.61
CA ASP A 6 8.17 -34.98 -2.56
C ASP A 6 6.87 -35.35 -3.26
N VAL A 7 6.91 -36.08 -4.35
CA VAL A 7 5.72 -36.55 -5.08
C VAL A 7 4.89 -37.49 -4.20
N GLN A 8 5.53 -38.48 -3.59
CA GLN A 8 4.84 -39.42 -2.70
C GLN A 8 4.24 -38.70 -1.46
N TRP A 9 5.02 -37.79 -0.85
CA TRP A 9 4.57 -36.98 0.27
C TRP A 9 3.29 -36.17 -0.05
N ALA A 10 3.21 -35.60 -1.26
CA ALA A 10 2.04 -34.83 -1.69
C ALA A 10 0.83 -35.74 -1.98
N LEU A 11 1.04 -36.91 -2.60
CA LEU A 11 -0.02 -37.89 -2.85
C LEU A 11 -0.64 -38.39 -1.55
N ASP A 12 0.20 -38.74 -0.56
CA ASP A 12 -0.23 -39.26 0.74
C ASP A 12 -1.09 -38.25 1.52
N ARG A 13 -0.94 -36.94 1.19
CA ARG A 13 -1.71 -35.83 1.80
C ARG A 13 -2.87 -35.35 0.95
N GLY A 14 -3.14 -36.02 -0.18
CA GLY A 14 -4.29 -35.71 -1.02
C GLY A 14 -4.22 -34.40 -1.79
N PHE A 15 -3.04 -33.88 -2.05
CA PHE A 15 -2.89 -32.69 -2.90
C PHE A 15 -3.45 -32.95 -4.30
N GLN A 16 -4.23 -31.99 -4.81
CA GLN A 16 -4.87 -32.07 -6.13
C GLN A 16 -4.07 -31.33 -7.21
N ALA A 17 -3.12 -30.51 -6.81
CA ALA A 17 -2.25 -29.74 -7.71
C ALA A 17 -0.82 -29.71 -7.19
N VAL A 18 0.13 -29.68 -8.09
CA VAL A 18 1.54 -29.46 -7.76
C VAL A 18 2.16 -28.40 -8.64
N ALA A 19 3.09 -27.66 -8.06
CA ALA A 19 3.94 -26.72 -8.79
C ALA A 19 5.39 -27.22 -8.74
N THR A 20 6.07 -27.21 -9.87
CA THR A 20 7.45 -27.71 -9.99
C THR A 20 8.31 -26.76 -10.81
N PHE A 21 9.59 -26.68 -10.45
CA PHE A 21 10.64 -26.02 -11.24
C PHE A 21 11.52 -27.05 -11.99
N SER A 22 11.19 -28.34 -11.89
CA SER A 22 11.98 -29.41 -12.49
C SER A 22 11.64 -29.59 -13.97
N ASP A 23 12.57 -30.15 -14.72
CA ASP A 23 12.40 -30.53 -16.13
C ASP A 23 11.54 -31.80 -16.33
N ILE A 24 10.92 -32.33 -15.26
CA ILE A 24 9.97 -33.42 -15.33
C ILE A 24 8.74 -32.95 -16.12
N ALA A 25 8.43 -33.71 -17.18
CA ALA A 25 7.25 -33.36 -17.98
C ALA A 25 5.98 -33.40 -17.09
N PRO A 26 5.08 -32.41 -17.18
CA PRO A 26 3.83 -32.40 -16.40
C PRO A 26 3.00 -33.68 -16.52
N SER A 27 3.06 -34.34 -17.69
CA SER A 27 2.35 -35.60 -17.97
C SER A 27 2.92 -36.81 -17.21
N GLU A 28 4.09 -36.70 -16.62
CA GLU A 28 4.75 -37.76 -15.85
C GLU A 28 4.41 -37.74 -14.37
N LEU A 29 3.72 -36.68 -13.92
CA LEU A 29 3.33 -36.51 -12.52
C LEU A 29 1.87 -36.94 -12.29
N PRO A 30 1.60 -37.76 -11.26
CA PRO A 30 0.29 -38.36 -11.01
C PRO A 30 -0.68 -37.39 -10.32
N PHE A 31 -0.78 -36.12 -10.79
CA PHE A 31 -1.65 -35.11 -10.26
C PHE A 31 -2.61 -34.57 -11.31
N PRO A 32 -3.87 -34.24 -10.93
CA PRO A 32 -4.84 -33.65 -11.86
C PRO A 32 -4.38 -32.33 -12.46
N VAL A 33 -3.64 -31.55 -11.70
CA VAL A 33 -3.11 -30.24 -12.11
C VAL A 33 -1.61 -30.18 -11.81
N VAL A 34 -0.82 -29.96 -12.84
CA VAL A 34 0.63 -29.76 -12.73
C VAL A 34 0.99 -28.42 -13.34
N LEU A 35 1.65 -27.56 -12.56
CA LEU A 35 2.16 -26.27 -12.98
C LEU A 35 3.67 -26.34 -13.08
N GLN A 36 4.19 -26.09 -14.27
CA GLN A 36 5.62 -25.84 -14.44
C GLN A 36 5.89 -24.36 -14.27
N LEU A 37 6.72 -24.00 -13.29
CA LEU A 37 7.00 -22.61 -12.93
C LEU A 37 8.37 -22.19 -13.48
N ASP A 38 8.41 -20.97 -14.00
CA ASP A 38 9.65 -20.31 -14.39
C ASP A 38 10.46 -19.88 -13.16
N GLU A 39 11.77 -19.66 -13.34
CA GLU A 39 12.70 -19.20 -12.30
C GLU A 39 12.25 -17.94 -11.56
N GLN A 40 11.51 -17.04 -12.24
CA GLN A 40 10.94 -15.83 -11.62
C GLN A 40 10.02 -16.13 -10.43
N PHE A 41 9.49 -17.34 -10.31
CA PHE A 41 8.59 -17.75 -9.23
C PHE A 41 9.29 -18.44 -8.06
N ARG A 42 10.63 -18.54 -8.06
CA ARG A 42 11.40 -19.12 -6.94
C ARG A 42 11.26 -18.36 -5.61
N HIS A 43 10.68 -17.19 -5.66
CA HIS A 43 10.37 -16.42 -4.46
C HIS A 43 9.15 -16.94 -3.68
N LEU A 44 8.38 -17.87 -4.26
CA LEU A 44 7.24 -18.51 -3.59
C LEU A 44 7.73 -19.62 -2.65
N GLY A 45 7.10 -19.72 -1.50
CA GLY A 45 7.47 -20.65 -0.43
C GLY A 45 6.28 -21.36 0.21
N ASN A 46 6.59 -22.20 1.18
CA ASN A 46 5.57 -22.87 1.98
C ASN A 46 4.74 -21.83 2.75
N GLY A 47 3.42 -22.04 2.80
CA GLY A 47 2.48 -21.12 3.45
C GLY A 47 2.01 -19.96 2.58
N ASP A 48 2.57 -19.78 1.37
CA ASP A 48 2.06 -18.83 0.40
C ASP A 48 0.74 -19.33 -0.20
N LEU A 49 -0.24 -18.43 -0.34
CA LEU A 49 -1.53 -18.74 -0.97
C LEU A 49 -1.54 -18.28 -2.42
N ILE A 50 -1.92 -19.17 -3.28
CA ILE A 50 -1.93 -18.96 -4.73
C ILE A 50 -3.35 -19.12 -5.26
N GLY A 51 -3.86 -18.08 -5.93
CA GLY A 51 -5.06 -18.16 -6.74
C GLY A 51 -4.73 -18.74 -8.11
N LEU A 52 -5.39 -19.81 -8.50
CA LEU A 52 -5.18 -20.51 -9.75
C LEU A 52 -6.40 -20.44 -10.65
N ASP A 53 -6.23 -19.87 -11.84
CA ASP A 53 -7.20 -19.95 -12.93
C ASP A 53 -6.70 -20.97 -13.96
N VAL A 54 -7.26 -22.18 -13.88
CA VAL A 54 -6.89 -23.30 -14.74
C VAL A 54 -7.26 -23.03 -16.21
N ALA A 55 -8.36 -22.35 -16.45
CA ALA A 55 -8.86 -22.08 -17.81
C ALA A 55 -7.93 -21.12 -18.57
N SER A 56 -7.48 -20.04 -17.92
CA SER A 56 -6.55 -19.07 -18.52
C SER A 56 -5.09 -19.45 -18.35
N ARG A 57 -4.78 -20.54 -17.62
CA ARG A 57 -3.42 -20.96 -17.24
C ARG A 57 -2.65 -19.84 -16.52
N ARG A 58 -3.34 -19.08 -15.68
CA ARG A 58 -2.75 -18.00 -14.88
C ARG A 58 -2.78 -18.35 -13.41
N PHE A 59 -1.74 -17.96 -12.70
CA PHE A 59 -1.76 -17.95 -11.26
C PHE A 59 -1.23 -16.64 -10.72
N ARG A 60 -1.59 -16.33 -9.48
CA ARG A 60 -1.13 -15.15 -8.75
C ARG A 60 -0.92 -15.49 -7.29
N ALA A 61 0.08 -14.91 -6.67
CA ALA A 61 0.21 -14.95 -5.23
C ALA A 61 -0.86 -14.04 -4.62
N VAL A 62 -1.74 -14.63 -3.82
CA VAL A 62 -2.79 -13.91 -3.06
C VAL A 62 -2.21 -13.44 -1.73
N TYR A 63 -1.42 -14.28 -1.07
CA TYR A 63 -0.75 -14.01 0.18
C TYR A 63 0.62 -14.68 0.19
N ARG A 64 1.62 -14.03 0.78
CA ARG A 64 2.97 -14.56 0.95
C ARG A 64 3.37 -14.52 2.42
N GLN A 65 3.59 -15.69 3.01
CA GLN A 65 3.92 -15.80 4.44
C GLN A 65 5.23 -15.09 4.79
N SER A 66 6.20 -15.10 3.89
CA SER A 66 7.50 -14.43 4.07
C SER A 66 7.45 -12.91 3.90
N SER A 67 6.37 -12.36 3.32
CA SER A 67 6.22 -10.93 3.08
C SER A 67 5.65 -10.21 4.31
N ARG A 68 6.24 -9.06 4.62
CA ARG A 68 5.69 -8.16 5.65
C ARG A 68 4.53 -7.30 5.14
N HIS A 69 4.32 -7.28 3.83
CA HIS A 69 3.35 -6.39 3.16
C HIS A 69 2.43 -7.22 2.27
N ASN A 70 1.42 -7.81 2.86
CA ASN A 70 0.36 -8.49 2.12
C ASN A 70 -0.83 -7.56 1.91
N SER A 71 -1.33 -7.48 0.67
CA SER A 71 -2.51 -6.70 0.32
C SER A 71 -3.43 -7.50 -0.59
N LEU A 72 -4.66 -7.70 -0.17
CA LEU A 72 -5.69 -8.43 -0.91
C LEU A 72 -6.42 -7.46 -1.85
N LEU A 73 -6.53 -7.84 -3.13
CA LEU A 73 -7.20 -7.05 -4.15
C LEU A 73 -8.71 -7.33 -4.09
N VAL A 74 -9.49 -6.39 -3.55
CA VAL A 74 -10.93 -6.52 -3.31
C VAL A 74 -11.75 -6.36 -4.58
N THR A 75 -11.40 -5.39 -5.41
CA THR A 75 -12.09 -5.05 -6.66
C THR A 75 -11.20 -4.26 -7.58
N GLU A 76 -11.42 -4.35 -8.89
CA GLU A 76 -10.80 -3.47 -9.87
C GLU A 76 -11.72 -2.28 -10.25
N ARG A 77 -12.97 -2.27 -9.76
CA ARG A 77 -13.93 -1.18 -9.99
C ARG A 77 -13.72 -0.04 -9.02
N CYS A 78 -13.90 1.19 -9.50
CA CYS A 78 -13.79 2.39 -8.67
C CYS A 78 -14.76 3.47 -9.18
N ASN A 79 -15.22 4.32 -8.28
CA ASN A 79 -15.99 5.53 -8.59
C ASN A 79 -15.11 6.78 -8.71
N HIS A 80 -13.79 6.62 -8.75
CA HIS A 80 -12.78 7.65 -9.03
C HIS A 80 -11.91 7.25 -10.22
N TYR A 81 -11.31 8.25 -10.89
CA TYR A 81 -10.32 8.08 -11.95
C TYR A 81 -9.08 8.93 -11.63
N CYS A 82 -8.53 8.74 -10.43
CA CYS A 82 -7.41 9.55 -9.92
C CYS A 82 -6.27 9.65 -10.93
N LEU A 83 -5.76 10.87 -11.15
CA LEU A 83 -4.72 11.13 -12.15
C LEU A 83 -3.45 10.30 -11.95
N MET A 84 -3.13 9.93 -10.69
CA MET A 84 -1.95 9.14 -10.33
C MET A 84 -2.29 7.68 -9.95
N CYS A 85 -3.47 7.17 -10.29
CA CYS A 85 -3.88 5.82 -9.90
C CYS A 85 -2.88 4.78 -10.40
N SER A 86 -2.29 4.02 -9.47
CA SER A 86 -1.35 2.94 -9.79
C SER A 86 -2.06 1.70 -10.36
N GLN A 87 -3.35 1.54 -10.06
CA GLN A 87 -4.23 0.48 -10.55
C GLN A 87 -5.46 1.11 -11.21
N PRO A 88 -5.38 1.55 -12.47
CA PRO A 88 -6.50 2.17 -13.17
C PRO A 88 -7.76 1.31 -13.09
N PRO A 89 -8.92 1.91 -12.76
CA PRO A 89 -10.15 1.15 -12.59
C PRO A 89 -10.61 0.49 -13.89
N LYS A 90 -11.27 -0.67 -13.74
CA LYS A 90 -11.85 -1.42 -14.83
C LYS A 90 -13.34 -1.62 -14.56
N ASP A 91 -14.16 -1.47 -15.59
CA ASP A 91 -15.60 -1.78 -15.53
C ASP A 91 -15.82 -3.24 -15.95
N ILE A 92 -15.61 -4.15 -14.99
CA ILE A 92 -15.74 -5.60 -15.19
C ILE A 92 -16.51 -6.24 -14.03
N ASP A 93 -17.07 -7.42 -14.25
CA ASP A 93 -17.59 -8.25 -13.16
C ASP A 93 -16.41 -8.97 -12.47
N ASP A 94 -16.05 -8.48 -11.30
CA ASP A 94 -14.94 -8.95 -10.51
C ASP A 94 -15.37 -9.48 -9.12
N ARG A 95 -16.63 -9.84 -8.94
CA ARG A 95 -17.18 -10.38 -7.69
C ARG A 95 -16.43 -11.60 -7.17
N TRP A 96 -15.82 -12.35 -8.07
CA TRP A 96 -14.98 -13.51 -7.75
C TRP A 96 -13.76 -13.14 -6.88
N LEU A 97 -13.29 -11.88 -6.92
CA LEU A 97 -12.18 -11.43 -6.07
C LEU A 97 -12.54 -11.49 -4.58
N LEU A 98 -13.74 -11.03 -4.21
CA LEU A 98 -14.22 -11.14 -2.83
C LEU A 98 -14.44 -12.59 -2.41
N GLU A 99 -14.89 -13.46 -3.31
CA GLU A 99 -15.06 -14.89 -3.07
C GLU A 99 -13.70 -15.57 -2.83
N GLU A 100 -12.70 -15.25 -3.65
CA GLU A 100 -11.33 -15.74 -3.46
C GLU A 100 -10.72 -15.26 -2.13
N ILE A 101 -10.90 -13.98 -1.78
CA ILE A 101 -10.43 -13.44 -0.51
C ILE A 101 -11.10 -14.15 0.66
N ALA A 102 -12.42 -14.35 0.62
CA ALA A 102 -13.16 -15.07 1.66
C ALA A 102 -12.65 -16.51 1.82
N ALA A 103 -12.30 -17.19 0.72
CA ALA A 103 -11.69 -18.51 0.75
C ALA A 103 -10.25 -18.49 1.26
N ALA A 104 -9.49 -17.43 1.01
CA ALA A 104 -8.09 -17.32 1.41
C ALA A 104 -7.91 -16.97 2.89
N ILE A 105 -8.74 -16.10 3.47
CA ILE A 105 -8.61 -15.61 4.85
C ILE A 105 -8.43 -16.73 5.88
N PRO A 106 -9.22 -17.83 5.87
CA PRO A 106 -9.04 -18.92 6.82
C PRO A 106 -7.74 -19.73 6.68
N LEU A 107 -7.01 -19.53 5.56
CA LEU A 107 -5.74 -20.18 5.26
C LEU A 107 -4.53 -19.31 5.55
N ILE A 108 -4.72 -18.03 5.86
CA ILE A 108 -3.65 -17.10 6.22
C ILE A 108 -3.09 -17.49 7.60
N ASP A 109 -1.76 -17.37 7.72
CA ASP A 109 -1.09 -17.62 9.01
C ASP A 109 -1.65 -16.67 10.09
N PRO A 110 -2.19 -17.21 11.21
CA PRO A 110 -2.72 -16.41 12.32
C PRO A 110 -1.71 -15.46 12.95
N LEU A 111 -0.41 -15.70 12.75
CA LEU A 111 0.67 -14.82 13.22
C LEU A 111 0.98 -13.67 12.25
N THR A 112 0.21 -13.51 11.18
CA THR A 112 0.36 -12.40 10.24
C THR A 112 0.16 -11.08 10.95
N PRO A 113 1.18 -10.18 11.00
CA PRO A 113 1.09 -8.96 11.80
C PRO A 113 0.13 -7.93 11.21
N SER A 114 0.02 -7.88 9.88
CA SER A 114 -0.85 -6.92 9.18
C SER A 114 -1.30 -7.44 7.83
N LEU A 115 -2.51 -7.04 7.45
CA LEU A 115 -3.13 -7.38 6.17
C LEU A 115 -3.81 -6.15 5.57
N GLY A 116 -3.41 -5.80 4.35
CA GLY A 116 -4.02 -4.72 3.57
C GLY A 116 -5.19 -5.22 2.73
N PHE A 117 -6.17 -4.35 2.53
CA PHE A 117 -7.21 -4.51 1.51
C PHE A 117 -7.13 -3.32 0.57
N THR A 118 -7.00 -3.61 -0.71
CA THR A 118 -6.76 -2.62 -1.76
C THR A 118 -7.60 -2.90 -2.99
N GLY A 119 -7.47 -2.06 -3.98
CA GLY A 119 -8.12 -2.23 -5.28
C GLY A 119 -8.51 -0.91 -5.89
N GLY A 120 -9.65 -0.90 -6.58
CA GLY A 120 -10.35 0.32 -6.96
C GLY A 120 -10.96 0.97 -5.71
N GLU A 121 -12.27 0.81 -5.49
CA GLU A 121 -12.93 1.25 -4.27
C GLU A 121 -13.65 0.08 -3.58
N PRO A 122 -13.11 -0.46 -2.49
CA PRO A 122 -13.69 -1.62 -1.80
C PRO A 122 -15.14 -1.42 -1.37
N LEU A 123 -15.53 -0.20 -1.01
CA LEU A 123 -16.88 0.11 -0.52
C LEU A 123 -17.92 0.30 -1.63
N THR A 124 -17.59 0.08 -2.90
CA THR A 124 -18.59 0.01 -3.98
C THR A 124 -19.53 -1.18 -3.82
N ASP A 125 -19.05 -2.28 -3.24
CA ASP A 125 -19.86 -3.41 -2.77
C ASP A 125 -19.68 -3.60 -1.26
N TRP A 126 -20.01 -2.57 -0.49
CA TRP A 126 -19.71 -2.51 0.92
C TRP A 126 -20.34 -3.63 1.74
N ARG A 127 -21.53 -4.14 1.36
CA ARG A 127 -22.20 -5.21 2.11
C ARG A 127 -21.37 -6.49 2.12
N ARG A 128 -20.97 -6.95 0.95
CA ARG A 128 -20.12 -8.14 0.81
C ARG A 128 -18.72 -7.91 1.40
N PHE A 129 -18.18 -6.71 1.23
CA PHE A 129 -16.85 -6.39 1.78
C PHE A 129 -16.86 -6.35 3.32
N VAL A 130 -17.90 -5.82 3.95
CA VAL A 130 -18.06 -5.86 5.44
C VAL A 130 -18.16 -7.31 5.95
N GLU A 131 -18.82 -8.21 5.21
CA GLU A 131 -18.85 -9.64 5.55
C GLU A 131 -17.44 -10.27 5.49
N VAL A 132 -16.64 -9.90 4.50
CA VAL A 132 -15.24 -10.35 4.40
C VAL A 132 -14.38 -9.79 5.55
N LEU A 133 -14.58 -8.53 5.94
CA LEU A 133 -13.89 -7.95 7.11
C LEU A 133 -14.32 -8.61 8.42
N ALA A 134 -15.59 -8.99 8.54
CA ALA A 134 -16.08 -9.75 9.70
C ALA A 134 -15.42 -11.14 9.78
N LEU A 135 -15.30 -11.83 8.64
CA LEU A 135 -14.56 -13.08 8.56
C LEU A 135 -13.09 -12.90 8.97
N ALA A 136 -12.42 -11.85 8.48
CA ALA A 136 -11.04 -11.55 8.86
C ALA A 136 -10.91 -11.26 10.37
N ARG A 137 -11.85 -10.50 10.96
CA ARG A 137 -11.90 -10.28 12.41
C ARG A 137 -11.97 -11.60 13.19
N ASP A 138 -12.85 -12.51 12.76
CA ASP A 138 -13.11 -13.75 13.50
C ASP A 138 -11.98 -14.78 13.33
N THR A 139 -11.28 -14.73 12.18
CA THR A 139 -10.20 -15.69 11.84
C THR A 139 -8.81 -15.18 12.24
N LEU A 140 -8.58 -13.89 12.16
CA LEU A 140 -7.28 -13.21 12.34
C LEU A 140 -7.41 -12.07 13.37
N PRO A 141 -7.84 -12.34 14.63
CA PRO A 141 -8.21 -11.30 15.60
C PRO A 141 -7.04 -10.39 16.00
N ASP A 142 -5.81 -10.87 15.93
CA ASP A 142 -4.61 -10.14 16.31
C ASP A 142 -3.95 -9.41 15.12
N THR A 143 -4.36 -9.70 13.89
CA THR A 143 -3.82 -9.09 12.67
C THR A 143 -4.34 -7.66 12.51
N ALA A 144 -3.46 -6.69 12.32
CA ALA A 144 -3.88 -5.33 11.99
C ALA A 144 -4.46 -5.28 10.56
N LEU A 145 -5.69 -4.80 10.40
CA LEU A 145 -6.35 -4.68 9.11
C LEU A 145 -6.29 -3.23 8.61
N HIS A 146 -5.78 -3.02 7.41
CA HIS A 146 -5.66 -1.71 6.80
C HIS A 146 -6.36 -1.66 5.45
N VAL A 147 -7.43 -0.87 5.34
CA VAL A 147 -8.26 -0.78 4.14
C VAL A 147 -7.98 0.53 3.41
N LEU A 148 -7.55 0.44 2.16
CA LEU A 148 -7.41 1.60 1.28
C LEU A 148 -8.76 1.87 0.61
N THR A 149 -9.34 3.03 0.92
CA THR A 149 -10.63 3.48 0.39
C THR A 149 -10.60 4.97 0.12
N ASN A 150 -11.36 5.45 -0.85
CA ASN A 150 -11.50 6.89 -1.07
C ASN A 150 -12.32 7.61 0.02
N GLY A 151 -12.95 6.86 0.92
CA GLY A 151 -13.65 7.37 2.10
C GLY A 151 -15.02 7.98 1.85
N ARG A 152 -15.42 8.23 0.58
CA ARG A 152 -16.70 8.86 0.24
C ARG A 152 -17.90 8.07 0.74
N ALA A 153 -17.82 6.75 0.68
CA ALA A 153 -18.92 5.86 1.11
C ALA A 153 -19.29 6.08 2.57
N PHE A 154 -18.36 6.47 3.44
CA PHE A 154 -18.64 6.75 4.84
C PHE A 154 -19.47 8.03 5.06
N ALA A 155 -19.65 8.88 4.03
CA ALA A 155 -20.68 9.93 4.05
C ALA A 155 -22.10 9.34 4.17
N ASN A 156 -22.30 8.05 3.91
CA ASN A 156 -23.54 7.34 4.23
C ASN A 156 -23.48 6.79 5.67
N LYS A 157 -24.47 7.14 6.50
CA LYS A 157 -24.55 6.70 7.92
C LYS A 157 -24.64 5.19 8.07
N GLU A 158 -25.35 4.52 7.16
CA GLU A 158 -25.51 3.06 7.20
C GLU A 158 -24.15 2.36 7.05
N ILE A 159 -23.32 2.84 6.12
CA ILE A 159 -22.00 2.26 5.84
C ILE A 159 -21.03 2.50 7.01
N ALA A 160 -21.01 3.74 7.54
CA ALA A 160 -20.17 4.05 8.69
C ALA A 160 -20.57 3.25 9.93
N ALA A 161 -21.89 3.05 10.16
CA ALA A 161 -22.40 2.22 11.24
C ALA A 161 -22.03 0.73 11.03
N ALA A 162 -22.22 0.18 9.82
CA ALA A 162 -21.86 -1.20 9.51
C ALA A 162 -20.36 -1.47 9.75
N TRP A 163 -19.50 -0.54 9.34
CA TRP A 163 -18.07 -0.61 9.61
C TRP A 163 -17.78 -0.61 11.12
N SER A 164 -18.41 0.30 11.88
CA SER A 164 -18.19 0.39 13.33
C SER A 164 -18.62 -0.88 14.10
N HIS A 165 -19.65 -1.56 13.63
CA HIS A 165 -20.13 -2.81 14.21
C HIS A 165 -19.17 -4.00 14.01
N LEU A 166 -18.15 -3.88 13.14
CA LEU A 166 -17.09 -4.88 13.06
C LEU A 166 -16.31 -5.01 14.36
N MET A 167 -16.20 -3.94 15.15
CA MET A 167 -15.54 -3.91 16.46
C MET A 167 -14.13 -4.51 16.47
N HIS A 168 -13.42 -4.43 15.34
CA HIS A 168 -12.05 -4.92 15.26
C HIS A 168 -11.08 -3.87 15.83
N PRO A 169 -10.24 -4.20 16.84
CA PRO A 169 -9.42 -3.22 17.56
C PRO A 169 -8.38 -2.53 16.70
N ASN A 170 -7.88 -3.22 15.68
CA ASN A 170 -6.81 -2.77 14.81
C ASN A 170 -7.26 -2.62 13.34
N LEU A 171 -8.52 -2.26 13.10
CA LEU A 171 -9.01 -1.91 11.76
C LEU A 171 -8.81 -0.42 11.51
N MET A 172 -8.14 -0.08 10.41
CA MET A 172 -7.88 1.31 10.01
C MET A 172 -8.31 1.54 8.56
N ALA A 173 -8.98 2.66 8.31
CA ALA A 173 -9.27 3.15 6.97
C ALA A 173 -8.18 4.13 6.52
N GLY A 174 -7.49 3.83 5.41
CA GLY A 174 -6.53 4.71 4.75
C GLY A 174 -7.24 5.53 3.68
N ILE A 175 -7.48 6.82 3.96
CA ILE A 175 -8.34 7.71 3.17
C ILE A 175 -7.50 8.84 2.56
N PRO A 176 -7.54 9.07 1.23
CA PRO A 176 -6.79 10.15 0.60
C PRO A 176 -7.48 11.51 0.77
N ILE A 177 -6.70 12.53 1.14
CA ILE A 177 -7.07 13.95 1.02
C ILE A 177 -5.89 14.67 0.38
N TYR A 178 -6.05 15.15 -0.85
CA TYR A 178 -4.95 15.66 -1.66
C TYR A 178 -4.72 17.16 -1.57
N ALA A 179 -5.67 17.91 -1.05
CA ALA A 179 -5.55 19.35 -0.88
C ALA A 179 -6.48 19.87 0.23
N ALA A 180 -6.21 21.09 0.71
CA ALA A 180 -7.04 21.80 1.65
C ALA A 180 -8.32 22.39 1.02
N VAL A 181 -8.47 22.28 -0.30
CA VAL A 181 -9.56 22.87 -1.08
C VAL A 181 -10.19 21.85 -2.03
N ASP A 182 -11.49 21.93 -2.17
CA ASP A 182 -12.36 21.01 -2.90
C ASP A 182 -11.95 20.85 -4.37
N HIS A 183 -11.84 21.94 -5.12
CA HIS A 183 -11.58 21.89 -6.56
C HIS A 183 -10.24 21.25 -6.92
N VAL A 184 -9.22 21.35 -6.05
CA VAL A 184 -7.92 20.68 -6.28
C VAL A 184 -8.03 19.19 -5.98
N HIS A 185 -8.66 18.83 -4.86
CA HIS A 185 -8.89 17.42 -4.53
C HIS A 185 -9.72 16.72 -5.60
N ASP A 186 -10.88 17.32 -5.96
CA ASP A 186 -11.79 16.77 -6.96
C ASP A 186 -11.13 16.63 -8.34
N HIS A 187 -10.28 17.60 -8.72
CA HIS A 187 -9.48 17.51 -9.94
C HIS A 187 -8.49 16.34 -9.90
N VAL A 188 -7.80 16.13 -8.78
CA VAL A 188 -6.85 15.03 -8.62
C VAL A 188 -7.55 13.67 -8.71
N VAL A 189 -8.70 13.52 -8.08
CA VAL A 189 -9.45 12.24 -8.05
C VAL A 189 -10.41 12.08 -9.24
N GLN A 190 -10.57 13.12 -10.07
CA GLN A 190 -11.47 13.17 -11.23
C GLN A 190 -12.95 12.86 -10.86
N ALA A 191 -13.38 13.38 -9.70
CA ALA A 191 -14.73 13.17 -9.20
C ALA A 191 -15.22 14.42 -8.46
N ARG A 192 -16.26 15.05 -8.99
CA ARG A 192 -16.87 16.27 -8.42
C ARG A 192 -17.55 15.97 -7.09
N GLY A 193 -17.34 16.85 -6.09
CA GLY A 193 -17.91 16.71 -4.76
C GLY A 193 -17.22 15.65 -3.88
N ALA A 194 -16.13 15.06 -4.37
CA ALA A 194 -15.41 14.03 -3.65
C ALA A 194 -14.79 14.55 -2.35
N PHE A 195 -14.27 15.78 -2.35
CA PHE A 195 -13.69 16.39 -1.15
C PHE A 195 -14.69 16.46 0.01
N ASP A 196 -15.87 17.02 -0.24
CA ASP A 196 -16.90 17.20 0.80
C ASP A 196 -17.39 15.85 1.34
N GLU A 197 -17.65 14.88 0.45
CA GLU A 197 -18.07 13.54 0.85
C GLU A 197 -16.97 12.82 1.64
N THR A 198 -15.71 12.92 1.22
CA THR A 198 -14.57 12.31 1.92
C THR A 198 -14.38 12.91 3.30
N VAL A 199 -14.40 14.26 3.44
CA VAL A 199 -14.28 14.94 4.72
C VAL A 199 -15.44 14.56 5.65
N LEU A 200 -16.69 14.56 5.14
CA LEU A 200 -17.85 14.11 5.90
C LEU A 200 -17.71 12.64 6.33
N GLY A 201 -17.16 11.79 5.47
CA GLY A 201 -16.87 10.40 5.80
C GLY A 201 -15.88 10.27 6.96
N VAL A 202 -14.77 11.01 6.92
CA VAL A 202 -13.77 11.06 8.00
C VAL A 202 -14.38 11.51 9.33
N LEU A 203 -15.21 12.57 9.31
CA LEU A 203 -15.91 13.06 10.50
C LEU A 203 -16.85 12.00 11.08
N ARG A 204 -17.60 11.28 10.25
CA ARG A 204 -18.47 10.18 10.70
C ARG A 204 -17.69 9.01 11.27
N MET A 205 -16.56 8.66 10.67
CA MET A 205 -15.68 7.63 11.22
C MET A 205 -15.21 8.04 12.63
N LYS A 206 -14.90 9.32 12.83
CA LYS A 206 -14.57 9.86 14.15
C LYS A 206 -15.74 9.74 15.14
N ASP A 207 -16.96 10.09 14.73
CA ASP A 207 -18.16 9.98 15.57
C ASP A 207 -18.40 8.56 16.07
N HIS A 208 -18.02 7.56 15.24
CA HIS A 208 -18.06 6.14 15.60
C HIS A 208 -16.78 5.63 16.28
N GLY A 209 -15.82 6.49 16.63
CA GLY A 209 -14.57 6.09 17.28
C GLY A 209 -13.64 5.26 16.42
N GLN A 210 -13.82 5.29 15.09
CA GLN A 210 -13.04 4.46 14.17
C GLN A 210 -11.69 5.08 13.83
N ARG A 211 -10.72 4.22 13.51
CA ARG A 211 -9.36 4.65 13.18
C ARG A 211 -9.26 5.05 11.72
N VAL A 212 -8.65 6.22 11.49
CA VAL A 212 -8.45 6.80 10.16
C VAL A 212 -7.00 7.22 9.97
N GLU A 213 -6.40 6.81 8.87
CA GLU A 213 -5.16 7.38 8.32
C GLU A 213 -5.50 8.28 7.13
N ILE A 214 -4.95 9.49 7.10
CA ILE A 214 -5.02 10.35 5.90
C ILE A 214 -3.79 10.11 5.04
N ARG A 215 -3.98 9.97 3.74
CA ARG A 215 -2.93 9.69 2.76
C ARG A 215 -2.82 10.84 1.76
N VAL A 216 -1.61 11.39 1.59
CA VAL A 216 -1.34 12.45 0.63
C VAL A 216 -0.23 12.01 -0.31
N VAL A 217 -0.53 11.84 -1.60
CA VAL A 217 0.50 11.56 -2.61
C VAL A 217 1.04 12.87 -3.15
N LEU A 218 2.38 12.98 -3.18
CA LEU A 218 3.12 14.16 -3.56
C LEU A 218 3.44 14.14 -5.07
N HIS A 219 2.85 15.06 -5.80
CA HIS A 219 3.07 15.27 -7.22
C HIS A 219 2.90 16.76 -7.57
N ALA A 220 3.11 17.17 -8.80
CA ALA A 220 3.13 18.58 -9.20
C ALA A 220 1.88 19.39 -8.83
N LEU A 221 0.73 18.73 -8.63
CA LEU A 221 -0.51 19.41 -8.21
C LEU A 221 -0.66 19.49 -6.69
N THR A 222 -0.03 18.62 -5.91
CA THR A 222 -0.19 18.53 -4.45
C THR A 222 1.04 19.00 -3.69
N ALA A 223 2.23 18.70 -4.15
CA ALA A 223 3.49 19.02 -3.47
C ALA A 223 3.69 20.53 -3.24
N PRO A 224 3.38 21.44 -4.18
CA PRO A 224 3.50 22.88 -3.94
C PRO A 224 2.55 23.43 -2.88
N ARG A 225 1.51 22.65 -2.52
CA ARG A 225 0.49 23.03 -1.51
C ARG A 225 0.61 22.21 -0.22
N ILE A 226 1.67 21.43 -0.07
CA ILE A 226 1.76 20.46 1.03
C ILE A 226 1.76 21.11 2.41
N VAL A 227 2.37 22.29 2.56
CA VAL A 227 2.34 23.05 3.82
C VAL A 227 0.91 23.46 4.18
N GLU A 228 0.18 24.06 3.22
CA GLU A 228 -1.22 24.43 3.37
C GLU A 228 -2.10 23.22 3.74
N THR A 229 -1.91 22.12 3.00
CA THR A 229 -2.66 20.88 3.24
C THR A 229 -2.40 20.32 4.64
N CYS A 230 -1.14 20.23 5.07
CA CYS A 230 -0.79 19.75 6.40
C CYS A 230 -1.34 20.67 7.52
N GLN A 231 -1.27 21.98 7.34
CA GLN A 231 -1.85 22.94 8.30
C GLN A 231 -3.38 22.82 8.37
N TRP A 232 -4.03 22.58 7.23
CA TRP A 232 -5.47 22.34 7.18
C TRP A 232 -5.85 21.03 7.89
N LEU A 233 -5.11 19.95 7.65
CA LEU A 233 -5.29 18.65 8.33
C LEU A 233 -5.11 18.81 9.84
N ALA A 234 -4.03 19.45 10.28
CA ALA A 234 -3.74 19.71 11.68
C ALA A 234 -4.86 20.49 12.41
N ARG A 235 -5.49 21.44 11.71
CA ARG A 235 -6.56 22.28 12.27
C ARG A 235 -7.93 21.61 12.25
N ASN A 236 -8.28 20.94 11.15
CA ASN A 236 -9.65 20.46 10.91
C ASN A 236 -9.84 18.98 11.25
N LEU A 237 -8.78 18.19 11.17
CA LEU A 237 -8.80 16.75 11.42
C LEU A 237 -7.72 16.30 12.43
N PRO A 238 -7.54 17.02 13.58
CA PRO A 238 -6.46 16.72 14.55
C PRO A 238 -6.63 15.36 15.24
N PHE A 239 -7.75 14.72 15.07
CA PHE A 239 -8.14 13.45 15.68
C PHE A 239 -7.77 12.21 14.85
N VAL A 240 -7.25 12.40 13.64
CA VAL A 240 -6.85 11.24 12.82
C VAL A 240 -5.67 10.50 13.46
N ASN A 241 -5.64 9.20 13.25
CA ASN A 241 -4.65 8.35 13.90
C ASN A 241 -3.27 8.47 13.26
N HIS A 242 -3.22 8.87 11.99
CA HIS A 242 -1.98 9.00 11.25
C HIS A 242 -2.17 9.84 9.97
N VAL A 243 -1.09 10.48 9.53
CA VAL A 243 -0.99 11.11 8.20
C VAL A 243 0.20 10.51 7.46
N ALA A 244 -0.03 9.93 6.29
CA ALA A 244 0.98 9.38 5.41
C ALA A 244 1.28 10.34 4.25
N LEU A 245 2.47 10.94 4.24
CA LEU A 245 2.96 11.81 3.15
C LEU A 245 3.81 10.94 2.21
N MET A 246 3.37 10.74 0.97
CA MET A 246 3.89 9.67 0.11
C MET A 246 4.47 10.22 -1.19
N GLY A 247 5.70 9.84 -1.54
CA GLY A 247 6.24 10.05 -2.89
C GLY A 247 5.41 9.31 -3.95
N LEU A 248 5.32 9.90 -5.14
CA LEU A 248 4.59 9.35 -6.28
C LEU A 248 5.24 8.03 -6.76
N GLU A 249 4.44 6.98 -6.88
CA GLU A 249 4.81 5.79 -7.66
C GLU A 249 4.45 6.01 -9.13
N ASN A 250 5.45 5.98 -10.01
CA ASN A 250 5.26 6.22 -11.44
C ASN A 250 4.82 4.92 -12.15
N THR A 251 3.53 4.58 -11.99
CA THR A 251 2.90 3.41 -12.62
C THR A 251 1.43 3.73 -12.94
N GLY A 252 0.79 2.91 -13.75
CA GLY A 252 -0.61 3.08 -14.12
C GLY A 252 -0.90 4.44 -14.77
N PHE A 253 -1.91 5.17 -14.28
CA PHE A 253 -2.25 6.50 -14.79
C PHE A 253 -1.17 7.55 -14.51
N ALA A 254 -0.30 7.35 -13.49
CA ALA A 254 0.82 8.25 -13.26
C ALA A 254 1.78 8.32 -14.46
N ILE A 255 1.97 7.20 -15.19
CA ILE A 255 2.78 7.17 -16.42
C ILE A 255 2.08 7.96 -17.53
N ALA A 256 0.77 7.73 -17.72
CA ALA A 256 0.01 8.41 -18.76
C ALA A 256 -0.06 9.94 -18.54
N ASN A 257 -0.10 10.36 -17.27
CA ASN A 257 -0.21 11.75 -16.85
C ASN A 257 1.12 12.36 -16.39
N ASP A 258 2.25 11.72 -16.70
CA ASP A 258 3.58 12.11 -16.22
C ASP A 258 3.90 13.58 -16.45
N GLY A 259 3.52 14.13 -17.61
CA GLY A 259 3.78 15.53 -17.96
C GLY A 259 3.11 16.57 -17.03
N GLN A 260 2.04 16.20 -16.33
CA GLN A 260 1.35 17.06 -15.37
C GLN A 260 1.56 16.65 -13.91
N LEU A 261 2.07 15.45 -13.65
CA LEU A 261 2.21 14.94 -12.30
C LEU A 261 3.65 14.91 -11.80
N TRP A 262 4.61 14.68 -12.69
CA TRP A 262 5.98 14.54 -12.24
C TRP A 262 6.55 15.88 -11.73
N ILE A 263 7.12 15.84 -10.54
CA ILE A 263 7.90 16.91 -9.93
C ILE A 263 9.10 16.27 -9.24
N ASP A 264 10.27 16.87 -9.37
CA ASP A 264 11.45 16.38 -8.67
C ASP A 264 11.28 16.52 -7.15
N PRO A 265 11.41 15.45 -6.35
CA PRO A 265 11.33 15.53 -4.90
C PRO A 265 12.26 16.57 -4.27
N LEU A 266 13.38 16.88 -4.91
CA LEU A 266 14.30 17.93 -4.46
C LEU A 266 13.62 19.32 -4.42
N ASP A 267 12.65 19.57 -5.32
CA ASP A 267 12.00 20.87 -5.43
C ASP A 267 10.98 21.14 -4.33
N TYR A 268 10.49 20.09 -3.65
CA TYR A 268 9.50 20.23 -2.58
C TYR A 268 9.98 19.70 -1.21
N GLN A 269 11.23 19.22 -1.09
CA GLN A 269 11.71 18.61 0.15
C GLN A 269 11.59 19.52 1.38
N ALA A 270 11.88 20.84 1.22
CA ALA A 270 11.78 21.82 2.29
C ALA A 270 10.31 22.09 2.69
N ASP A 271 9.39 22.14 1.72
CA ASP A 271 7.98 22.29 1.97
C ASP A 271 7.37 21.06 2.63
N LEU A 272 7.80 19.87 2.20
CA LEU A 272 7.44 18.61 2.85
C LEU A 272 7.87 18.60 4.33
N ALA A 273 9.10 19.02 4.62
CA ALA A 273 9.58 19.10 6.00
C ALA A 273 8.75 20.07 6.84
N ARG A 274 8.44 21.27 6.30
CA ARG A 274 7.59 22.26 6.99
C ARG A 274 6.16 21.73 7.22
N GLY A 275 5.58 21.05 6.24
CA GLY A 275 4.27 20.43 6.37
C GLY A 275 4.25 19.34 7.43
N ALA A 276 5.22 18.43 7.43
CA ALA A 276 5.36 17.38 8.42
C ALA A 276 5.54 17.96 9.84
N GLN A 277 6.38 18.98 10.00
CA GLN A 277 6.59 19.68 11.27
C GLN A 277 5.31 20.34 11.79
N ALA A 278 4.46 20.88 10.91
CA ALA A 278 3.17 21.46 11.30
C ALA A 278 2.23 20.39 11.89
N LEU A 279 2.18 19.20 11.31
CA LEU A 279 1.42 18.06 11.85
C LEU A 279 1.99 17.61 13.19
N MET A 280 3.31 17.44 13.29
CA MET A 280 3.99 17.05 14.53
C MET A 280 3.73 18.06 15.67
N ALA A 281 3.81 19.36 15.39
CA ALA A 281 3.53 20.41 16.34
C ALA A 281 2.07 20.41 16.84
N ALA A 282 1.14 19.92 16.02
CA ALA A 282 -0.26 19.74 16.39
C ALA A 282 -0.53 18.39 17.10
N GLY A 283 0.49 17.57 17.32
CA GLY A 283 0.35 16.25 17.93
C GLY A 283 -0.26 15.18 17.01
N VAL A 284 -0.32 15.43 15.71
CA VAL A 284 -0.82 14.47 14.72
C VAL A 284 0.32 13.55 14.28
N PRO A 285 0.22 12.23 14.49
CA PRO A 285 1.22 11.28 14.02
C PRO A 285 1.38 11.36 12.49
N VAL A 286 2.61 11.46 12.01
CA VAL A 286 2.91 11.60 10.60
C VAL A 286 4.13 10.77 10.20
N SER A 287 4.11 10.20 8.99
CA SER A 287 5.27 9.54 8.40
C SER A 287 5.43 9.90 6.92
N ILE A 288 6.68 9.82 6.44
CA ILE A 288 7.04 10.05 5.04
C ILE A 288 7.31 8.69 4.39
N TYR A 289 6.63 8.41 3.29
CA TYR A 289 6.70 7.15 2.57
C TYR A 289 7.23 7.35 1.15
N ASN A 290 7.80 6.29 0.58
CA ASN A 290 8.14 6.21 -0.84
C ASN A 290 9.15 7.26 -1.34
N LEU A 291 9.94 7.82 -0.45
CA LEU A 291 11.01 8.76 -0.80
C LEU A 291 12.36 8.24 -0.29
N PRO A 292 13.43 8.35 -1.09
CA PRO A 292 14.78 8.05 -0.62
C PRO A 292 15.24 9.08 0.39
N LEU A 293 15.98 8.63 1.42
CA LEU A 293 16.40 9.48 2.54
C LEU A 293 17.23 10.70 2.14
N CYS A 294 17.97 10.62 1.03
CA CYS A 294 18.75 11.75 0.50
C CYS A 294 17.88 12.89 -0.06
N LEU A 295 16.58 12.64 -0.30
CA LEU A 295 15.59 13.61 -0.76
C LEU A 295 14.63 14.05 0.36
N VAL A 296 14.90 13.63 1.59
CA VAL A 296 14.17 14.03 2.78
C VAL A 296 15.07 14.89 3.66
N GLU A 297 14.55 16.07 4.05
CA GLU A 297 15.28 16.98 4.96
C GLU A 297 15.66 16.26 6.26
N GLU A 298 16.86 16.54 6.76
CA GLU A 298 17.42 15.84 7.93
C GLU A 298 16.52 15.91 9.15
N SER A 299 15.88 17.05 9.37
CA SER A 299 14.96 17.30 10.49
C SER A 299 13.76 16.38 10.54
N VAL A 300 13.36 15.78 9.40
CA VAL A 300 12.20 14.89 9.30
C VAL A 300 12.56 13.48 8.79
N ARG A 301 13.85 13.16 8.62
CA ARG A 301 14.29 11.77 8.31
C ARG A 301 13.84 10.73 9.34
N PRO A 302 13.80 11.04 10.65
CA PRO A 302 13.35 10.05 11.64
C PRO A 302 11.92 9.54 11.43
N ILE A 303 11.06 10.27 10.72
CA ILE A 303 9.70 9.84 10.38
C ILE A 303 9.57 9.25 8.97
N ALA A 304 10.67 9.10 8.24
CA ALA A 304 10.68 8.42 6.94
C ALA A 304 10.68 6.90 7.13
N VAL A 305 9.81 6.21 6.38
CA VAL A 305 9.58 4.77 6.49
C VAL A 305 10.11 4.05 5.26
N GLN A 306 10.79 2.92 5.46
CA GLN A 306 11.18 2.03 4.38
C GLN A 306 9.93 1.27 3.89
N SER A 307 9.25 1.83 2.91
CA SER A 307 7.89 1.47 2.52
C SER A 307 7.78 0.84 1.11
N ILE A 308 8.81 1.00 0.27
CA ILE A 308 8.80 0.37 -1.05
C ILE A 308 9.08 -1.12 -0.89
N SER A 309 8.19 -1.95 -1.44
CA SER A 309 8.35 -3.41 -1.42
C SER A 309 9.66 -3.83 -2.09
N ASP A 310 10.31 -4.86 -1.57
CA ASP A 310 11.60 -5.39 -2.03
C ASP A 310 11.66 -5.68 -3.55
N TRP A 311 10.55 -6.14 -4.13
CA TRP A 311 10.42 -6.42 -5.55
C TRP A 311 10.19 -5.19 -6.44
N LYS A 312 9.81 -4.05 -5.85
CA LYS A 312 9.65 -2.75 -6.54
C LYS A 312 10.81 -1.80 -6.28
N ASN A 313 11.62 -2.10 -5.29
CA ASN A 313 12.68 -1.25 -4.81
C ASN A 313 13.85 -1.24 -5.80
N GLY A 314 14.41 -0.05 -6.06
CA GLY A 314 15.58 0.15 -6.89
C GLY A 314 16.59 1.05 -6.20
N TYR A 315 17.87 0.83 -6.52
CA TYR A 315 18.98 1.66 -6.09
C TYR A 315 19.83 2.02 -7.33
N VAL A 316 20.53 3.11 -7.24
CA VAL A 316 21.46 3.60 -8.29
C VAL A 316 22.91 3.54 -7.76
N ALA A 317 23.89 3.75 -8.64
CA ALA A 317 25.30 3.61 -8.28
C ALA A 317 25.72 4.48 -7.08
N GLU A 318 25.14 5.67 -6.94
CA GLU A 318 25.38 6.58 -5.81
C GLU A 318 24.94 5.97 -4.47
N CYS A 319 24.05 4.98 -4.49
CA CYS A 319 23.58 4.29 -3.29
C CYS A 319 24.55 3.21 -2.78
N ASP A 320 25.55 2.79 -3.57
CA ASP A 320 26.47 1.72 -3.21
C ASP A 320 27.38 2.11 -2.03
N SER A 321 27.76 3.40 -1.97
CA SER A 321 28.55 3.95 -0.85
C SER A 321 27.72 4.65 0.22
N CYS A 322 26.40 4.58 0.16
CA CYS A 322 25.49 5.31 1.05
C CYS A 322 25.30 4.59 2.39
N ALA A 323 25.71 5.22 3.49
CA ALA A 323 25.55 4.66 4.84
C ALA A 323 24.08 4.51 5.26
N ALA A 324 23.16 5.30 4.70
CA ALA A 324 21.74 5.23 5.01
C ALA A 324 20.99 4.16 4.21
N ARG A 325 21.62 3.48 3.25
CA ARG A 325 20.98 2.48 2.37
C ARG A 325 20.18 1.41 3.11
N PRO A 326 20.63 0.83 4.23
CA PRO A 326 19.88 -0.21 4.95
C PRO A 326 18.50 0.23 5.45
N ASN A 327 18.31 1.53 5.71
CA ASN A 327 17.06 2.10 6.22
C ASN A 327 16.32 2.95 5.16
N CYS A 328 16.83 2.99 3.94
CA CYS A 328 16.28 3.82 2.87
C CYS A 328 15.21 3.07 2.08
N ALA A 329 14.09 3.73 1.78
CA ALA A 329 13.08 3.18 0.88
C ALA A 329 13.61 2.94 -0.53
N GLY A 330 14.68 3.67 -0.96
CA GLY A 330 15.15 3.61 -2.34
C GLY A 330 14.17 4.29 -3.30
N PHE A 331 14.15 3.80 -4.53
CA PHE A 331 13.30 4.30 -5.61
C PHE A 331 12.35 3.21 -6.09
N PHE A 332 11.21 3.60 -6.62
CA PHE A 332 10.43 2.68 -7.43
C PHE A 332 11.17 2.32 -8.72
N SER A 333 11.33 1.04 -8.99
CA SER A 333 11.92 0.56 -10.24
C SER A 333 11.17 1.05 -11.49
N SER A 334 9.86 1.31 -11.34
CA SER A 334 9.00 1.94 -12.35
C SER A 334 9.35 3.40 -12.63
N GLY A 335 10.11 4.08 -11.76
CA GLY A 335 10.48 5.49 -11.92
C GLY A 335 11.51 5.77 -13.01
N ARG A 336 12.18 4.75 -13.57
CA ARG A 336 13.17 4.93 -14.65
C ARG A 336 12.52 5.46 -15.93
N PRO A 337 13.15 6.41 -16.64
CA PRO A 337 14.48 7.02 -16.41
C PRO A 337 14.45 8.31 -15.57
N LYS A 338 13.34 8.71 -14.98
CA LYS A 338 13.16 9.98 -14.26
C LYS A 338 13.48 9.86 -12.77
N PHE A 339 14.77 9.83 -12.44
CA PHE A 339 15.19 9.98 -11.05
C PHE A 339 15.43 11.45 -10.70
N SER A 340 15.32 11.76 -9.39
CA SER A 340 15.67 13.08 -8.88
C SER A 340 17.12 13.44 -9.16
N ARG A 341 17.37 14.69 -9.51
CA ARG A 341 18.73 15.26 -9.60
C ARG A 341 19.42 15.41 -8.24
N GLY A 342 18.70 15.27 -7.14
CA GLY A 342 19.21 15.40 -5.79
C GLY A 342 19.73 14.10 -5.17
N ILE A 343 19.81 13.02 -5.94
CA ILE A 343 20.34 11.74 -5.44
C ILE A 343 21.80 11.88 -5.08
N LYS A 344 22.13 11.52 -3.85
CA LYS A 344 23.52 11.52 -3.34
C LYS A 344 23.67 10.52 -2.20
N ALA A 345 24.87 9.97 -2.03
CA ALA A 345 25.20 9.18 -0.86
C ALA A 345 25.13 10.05 0.41
N ILE A 346 24.55 9.48 1.46
CA ILE A 346 24.62 10.04 2.82
C ILE A 346 25.79 9.36 3.50
N GLY A 347 26.81 10.15 3.89
CA GLY A 347 27.96 9.68 4.65
C GLY A 347 27.59 9.35 6.09
N LEU A 348 28.42 8.55 6.77
CA LEU A 348 28.35 8.44 8.23
C LEU A 348 28.68 9.82 8.79
N SER A 349 27.81 10.40 9.60
CA SER A 349 28.14 11.57 10.41
C SER A 349 29.38 11.22 11.23
N GLN A 350 30.49 11.89 11.05
CA GLN A 350 31.63 11.73 11.95
C GLN A 350 31.13 12.10 13.34
N PRO A 351 31.44 11.29 14.37
CA PRO A 351 31.11 11.68 15.74
C PRO A 351 31.77 13.06 15.97
N VAL A 352 31.00 14.00 16.46
CA VAL A 352 31.51 15.31 16.90
C VAL A 352 32.65 15.01 17.87
N LYS A 353 33.87 15.30 17.46
CA LYS A 353 35.02 15.33 18.41
C LYS A 353 34.70 16.45 19.38
N ASN A 354 34.33 16.08 20.59
CA ASN A 354 34.38 17.00 21.69
C ASN A 354 35.87 17.33 21.92
N ASP A 355 36.35 18.40 21.28
CA ASP A 355 37.55 19.09 21.69
C ASP A 355 37.18 19.99 22.86
N ASP A 356 36.99 19.37 24.01
CA ASP A 356 36.98 20.03 25.30
C ASP A 356 37.87 19.22 26.25
N ALA A 357 39.16 19.49 26.14
CA ALA A 357 40.13 19.22 27.22
C ALA A 357 41.34 20.14 27.04
N ALA A 358 41.24 21.37 27.56
CA ALA A 358 42.40 22.13 28.05
C ALA A 358 41.92 23.13 29.11
#